data_0cfaa8035f78f85d943f43850d64863b
#
_entry.id   0cfaa8035f78f85d943f43850d64863b
#
_cell.length_a   1.000
_cell.length_b   1.000
_cell.length_c   1.000
_cell.angle_alpha   90.00
_cell.angle_beta   90.00
_cell.angle_gamma   90.00
#
_symmetry.space_group_name_H-M   'P 1'
#
loop_
_entity.id
_entity.type
_entity.pdbx_description
1 polymer ?
#
loop_
_entity_poly.entity_id
_entity_poly.type
_entity_poly.pdbx_seq_one_letter_code
_entity_poly.pdbx_strand_id
1 'polypeptide(L)'
;MKLKQSVEKEVRKHAEEEHAIGRECCGIIVKDKYIRCENISEEENSFEISVNDYAKYMKNDTLQAIVHSHNNDFHLSKEDMVGQIKTSIPWGIVNVVSGTVRGMHFWGDSLPVKDLIGREFIHGSQDCYGLVRDYYKKEKDIKLKQYPRDNYWWSNGGDLLSEENFKETGFYKIDSSELEVGDVILFSIRANVVNHSAIYIGNGEVLHHLSKRLSRREPIHIWNKYIVCFLKYKGE
;
A
#
# COMPACT_ATOMS: atom_id res chain seq x y z
N MET A 1 -11.71 1.39 -4.03
CA MET A 1 -12.93 0.78 -4.60
C MET A 1 -14.07 0.97 -3.62
N LYS A 2 -15.29 1.31 -4.08
CA LYS A 2 -16.49 1.39 -3.23
C LYS A 2 -17.38 0.21 -3.57
N LEU A 3 -17.70 -0.62 -2.58
CA LEU A 3 -18.59 -1.77 -2.76
C LEU A 3 -20.06 -1.36 -2.66
N LYS A 4 -20.94 -2.14 -3.30
CA LYS A 4 -22.36 -2.11 -3.00
C LYS A 4 -22.59 -2.62 -1.58
N GLN A 5 -23.56 -2.06 -0.87
CA GLN A 5 -23.83 -2.41 0.54
C GLN A 5 -24.09 -3.92 0.74
N SER A 6 -24.76 -4.58 -0.21
CA SER A 6 -24.99 -6.03 -0.18
C SER A 6 -23.68 -6.83 -0.27
N VAL A 7 -22.76 -6.40 -1.15
CA VAL A 7 -21.44 -7.04 -1.31
C VAL A 7 -20.61 -6.85 -0.05
N GLU A 8 -20.57 -5.63 0.47
CA GLU A 8 -19.85 -5.34 1.71
C GLU A 8 -20.36 -6.18 2.89
N LYS A 9 -21.69 -6.35 3.01
CA LYS A 9 -22.32 -7.18 4.04
C LYS A 9 -21.87 -8.64 3.95
N GLU A 10 -21.82 -9.20 2.74
CA GLU A 10 -21.39 -10.59 2.54
C GLU A 10 -19.90 -10.79 2.83
N VAL A 11 -19.06 -9.84 2.44
CA VAL A 11 -17.63 -9.86 2.79
C VAL A 11 -17.43 -9.82 4.29
N ARG A 12 -18.11 -8.90 5.01
CA ARG A 12 -18.05 -8.80 6.47
C ARG A 12 -18.47 -10.09 7.15
N LYS A 13 -19.61 -10.64 6.75
CA LYS A 13 -20.14 -11.88 7.29
C LYS A 13 -19.14 -13.03 7.12
N HIS A 14 -18.56 -13.21 5.94
CA HIS A 14 -17.58 -14.25 5.68
C HIS A 14 -16.33 -14.08 6.54
N ALA A 15 -15.81 -12.84 6.64
CA ALA A 15 -14.63 -12.56 7.46
C ALA A 15 -14.86 -12.85 8.96
N GLU A 16 -16.04 -12.55 9.49
CA GLU A 16 -16.40 -12.84 10.88
C GLU A 16 -16.60 -14.34 11.13
N GLU A 17 -17.18 -15.06 10.17
CA GLU A 17 -17.38 -16.51 10.23
C GLU A 17 -16.03 -17.27 10.22
N GLU A 18 -15.11 -16.93 9.30
CA GLU A 18 -13.79 -17.56 9.22
C GLU A 18 -12.92 -17.21 10.43
N HIS A 19 -12.98 -15.96 10.90
CA HIS A 19 -12.29 -15.55 12.11
C HIS A 19 -12.71 -16.37 13.34
N ALA A 20 -13.99 -16.73 13.45
CA ALA A 20 -14.52 -17.54 14.57
C ALA A 20 -13.90 -18.95 14.64
N ILE A 21 -13.36 -19.44 13.54
CA ILE A 21 -12.65 -20.74 13.46
C ILE A 21 -11.13 -20.58 13.30
N GLY A 22 -10.62 -19.35 13.53
CA GLY A 22 -9.17 -19.07 13.53
C GLY A 22 -8.54 -18.95 12.16
N ARG A 23 -9.32 -18.74 11.08
CA ARG A 23 -8.84 -18.66 9.70
C ARG A 23 -9.04 -17.28 9.11
N GLU A 24 -8.27 -16.97 8.09
CA GLU A 24 -8.52 -15.82 7.22
C GLU A 24 -9.55 -16.18 6.16
N CYS A 25 -10.55 -15.32 5.97
CA CYS A 25 -11.44 -15.46 4.83
C CYS A 25 -10.73 -15.07 3.54
N CYS A 26 -11.12 -15.68 2.42
CA CYS A 26 -10.72 -15.23 1.10
C CYS A 26 -11.88 -15.35 0.11
N GLY A 27 -11.85 -14.53 -0.92
CA GLY A 27 -12.86 -14.54 -1.96
C GLY A 27 -12.58 -13.53 -3.06
N ILE A 28 -13.46 -13.49 -4.02
CA ILE A 28 -13.32 -12.64 -5.20
C ILE A 28 -14.58 -11.78 -5.43
N ILE A 29 -14.38 -10.61 -6.03
CA ILE A 29 -15.48 -9.75 -6.48
C ILE A 29 -15.58 -9.85 -7.99
N VAL A 30 -16.74 -10.27 -8.47
CA VAL A 30 -17.06 -10.49 -9.89
C VAL A 30 -18.39 -9.84 -10.20
N LYS A 31 -18.43 -8.92 -11.15
CA LYS A 31 -19.66 -8.22 -11.58
C LYS A 31 -20.50 -7.73 -10.39
N ASP A 32 -19.86 -7.07 -9.45
CA ASP A 32 -20.46 -6.54 -8.22
C ASP A 32 -21.14 -7.60 -7.32
N LYS A 33 -20.62 -8.81 -7.32
CA LYS A 33 -21.00 -9.89 -6.40
C LYS A 33 -19.76 -10.43 -5.72
N TYR A 34 -19.85 -10.73 -4.42
CA TYR A 34 -18.82 -11.44 -3.70
C TYR A 34 -19.02 -12.94 -3.85
N ILE A 35 -17.95 -13.63 -4.19
CA ILE A 35 -17.90 -15.10 -4.28
C ILE A 35 -16.90 -15.54 -3.21
N ARG A 36 -17.39 -16.27 -2.23
CA ARG A 36 -16.53 -16.89 -1.21
C ARG A 36 -15.66 -17.94 -1.86
N CYS A 37 -14.40 -17.97 -1.52
CA CYS A 37 -13.48 -19.04 -1.89
C CYS A 37 -13.06 -19.79 -0.64
N GLU A 38 -12.71 -21.05 -0.81
CA GLU A 38 -12.07 -21.82 0.24
C GLU A 38 -10.64 -21.34 0.43
N ASN A 39 -10.25 -21.08 1.67
CA ASN A 39 -8.86 -20.84 2.00
C ASN A 39 -8.15 -22.20 2.14
N ILE A 40 -7.33 -22.54 1.15
CA ILE A 40 -6.59 -23.80 1.11
C ILE A 40 -5.19 -23.71 1.76
N SER A 41 -4.81 -22.55 2.33
CA SER A 41 -3.55 -22.42 3.05
C SER A 41 -3.55 -23.26 4.32
N GLU A 42 -2.45 -23.95 4.56
CA GLU A 42 -2.17 -24.67 5.81
C GLU A 42 -1.43 -23.79 6.84
N GLU A 43 -0.98 -22.59 6.43
CA GLU A 43 -0.26 -21.66 7.27
C GLU A 43 -1.22 -20.74 8.04
N GLU A 44 -0.91 -20.50 9.32
CA GLU A 44 -1.64 -19.51 10.12
C GLU A 44 -1.46 -18.09 9.59
N ASN A 45 -2.51 -17.26 9.67
CA ASN A 45 -2.52 -15.88 9.19
C ASN A 45 -2.08 -15.74 7.73
N SER A 46 -2.52 -16.66 6.90
CA SER A 46 -2.27 -16.71 5.47
C SER A 46 -3.51 -17.17 4.73
N PHE A 47 -3.60 -16.82 3.46
CA PHE A 47 -4.63 -17.35 2.58
C PHE A 47 -4.06 -17.80 1.24
N GLU A 48 -4.68 -18.81 0.69
CA GLU A 48 -4.47 -19.26 -0.68
C GLU A 48 -5.81 -19.60 -1.33
N ILE A 49 -6.05 -19.06 -2.52
CA ILE A 49 -7.23 -19.38 -3.34
C ILE A 49 -6.80 -20.35 -4.44
N SER A 50 -7.52 -21.46 -4.58
CA SER A 50 -7.31 -22.38 -5.69
C SER A 50 -7.38 -21.66 -7.05
N VAL A 51 -6.39 -21.90 -7.91
CA VAL A 51 -6.37 -21.36 -9.28
C VAL A 51 -7.66 -21.68 -10.02
N ASN A 52 -8.26 -22.86 -9.78
CA ASN A 52 -9.51 -23.27 -10.41
C ASN A 52 -10.70 -22.37 -10.04
N ASP A 53 -10.67 -21.75 -8.84
CA ASP A 53 -11.77 -20.91 -8.38
C ASP A 53 -11.82 -19.55 -9.07
N TYR A 54 -10.68 -18.97 -9.45
CA TYR A 54 -10.67 -17.66 -10.07
C TYR A 54 -10.22 -17.62 -11.54
N ALA A 55 -9.55 -18.67 -12.06
CA ALA A 55 -9.02 -18.69 -13.43
C ALA A 55 -10.08 -18.43 -14.51
N LYS A 56 -11.31 -18.93 -14.33
CA LYS A 56 -12.43 -18.68 -15.25
C LYS A 56 -12.85 -17.21 -15.31
N TYR A 57 -12.68 -16.47 -14.20
CA TYR A 57 -13.03 -15.06 -14.13
C TYR A 57 -11.92 -14.17 -14.68
N MET A 58 -10.66 -14.58 -14.52
CA MET A 58 -9.49 -13.94 -15.14
C MET A 58 -9.60 -13.96 -16.67
N LYS A 59 -9.90 -15.13 -17.24
CA LYS A 59 -10.05 -15.30 -18.70
C LYS A 59 -11.13 -14.42 -19.33
N ASN A 60 -12.18 -14.11 -18.57
CA ASN A 60 -13.32 -13.34 -19.07
C ASN A 60 -13.24 -11.85 -18.70
N ASP A 61 -12.14 -11.41 -18.11
CA ASP A 61 -11.93 -10.02 -17.67
C ASP A 61 -13.05 -9.48 -16.75
N THR A 62 -13.63 -10.38 -15.94
CA THR A 62 -14.79 -10.06 -15.08
C THR A 62 -14.42 -9.95 -13.61
N LEU A 63 -13.19 -10.34 -13.25
CA LEU A 63 -12.67 -10.28 -11.90
C LEU A 63 -12.31 -8.84 -11.55
N GLN A 64 -12.98 -8.28 -10.52
CA GLN A 64 -12.84 -6.89 -10.11
C GLN A 64 -11.89 -6.72 -8.93
N ALA A 65 -11.84 -7.69 -8.01
CA ALA A 65 -10.91 -7.69 -6.89
C ALA A 65 -10.75 -9.09 -6.28
N ILE A 66 -9.61 -9.32 -5.62
CA ILE A 66 -9.39 -10.40 -4.64
C ILE A 66 -9.53 -9.78 -3.26
N VAL A 67 -10.17 -10.47 -2.33
CA VAL A 67 -10.41 -9.99 -0.96
C VAL A 67 -10.02 -11.08 0.03
N HIS A 68 -9.30 -10.70 1.08
CA HIS A 68 -9.00 -11.57 2.22
C HIS A 68 -9.12 -10.80 3.53
N SER A 69 -9.08 -11.49 4.66
CA SER A 69 -9.11 -10.86 5.98
C SER A 69 -7.77 -10.98 6.68
N HIS A 70 -7.48 -10.01 7.56
CA HIS A 70 -6.43 -10.09 8.55
C HIS A 70 -7.01 -10.01 9.95
N ASN A 71 -6.39 -10.75 10.87
CA ASN A 71 -6.74 -10.76 12.27
C ASN A 71 -5.94 -9.68 13.02
N ASN A 72 -6.66 -8.68 13.56
CA ASN A 72 -6.10 -7.58 14.37
C ASN A 72 -5.12 -6.64 13.64
N ASP A 73 -4.98 -6.71 12.33
CA ASP A 73 -4.08 -5.86 11.57
C ASP A 73 -4.71 -5.36 10.25
N PHE A 74 -4.36 -4.14 9.87
CA PHE A 74 -4.71 -3.52 8.58
C PHE A 74 -3.51 -3.40 7.63
N HIS A 75 -2.34 -3.81 8.07
CA HIS A 75 -1.13 -3.71 7.28
C HIS A 75 -1.03 -4.84 6.26
N LEU A 76 -0.60 -4.51 5.07
CA LEU A 76 -0.35 -5.50 4.03
C LEU A 76 0.91 -6.29 4.39
N SER A 77 0.86 -7.60 4.21
CA SER A 77 2.04 -8.43 4.21
C SER A 77 2.87 -8.20 2.93
N LYS A 78 4.10 -8.64 2.92
CA LYS A 78 4.93 -8.63 1.71
C LYS A 78 4.34 -9.53 0.63
N GLU A 79 3.76 -10.64 1.04
CA GLU A 79 3.09 -11.64 0.20
C GLU A 79 1.85 -11.04 -0.47
N ASP A 80 1.05 -10.24 0.25
CA ASP A 80 -0.09 -9.50 -0.30
C ASP A 80 0.34 -8.55 -1.42
N MET A 81 1.43 -7.79 -1.17
CA MET A 81 1.96 -6.88 -2.18
C MET A 81 2.45 -7.64 -3.42
N VAL A 82 3.17 -8.76 -3.25
CA VAL A 82 3.63 -9.62 -4.35
C VAL A 82 2.44 -10.19 -5.11
N GLY A 83 1.43 -10.71 -4.43
CA GLY A 83 0.23 -11.27 -5.03
C GLY A 83 -0.54 -10.22 -5.84
N GLN A 84 -0.73 -9.03 -5.30
CA GLN A 84 -1.41 -7.94 -5.99
C GLN A 84 -0.64 -7.51 -7.26
N ILE A 85 0.68 -7.39 -7.19
CA ILE A 85 1.52 -7.04 -8.34
C ILE A 85 1.41 -8.12 -9.44
N LYS A 86 1.51 -9.40 -9.08
CA LYS A 86 1.41 -10.52 -10.03
C LYS A 86 0.07 -10.59 -10.73
N THR A 87 -1.02 -10.33 -10.01
CA THR A 87 -2.37 -10.40 -10.57
C THR A 87 -2.76 -9.13 -11.32
N SER A 88 -2.14 -7.99 -11.02
CA SER A 88 -2.43 -6.66 -11.57
C SER A 88 -3.88 -6.18 -11.36
N ILE A 89 -4.67 -6.89 -10.54
CA ILE A 89 -6.04 -6.50 -10.17
C ILE A 89 -6.06 -5.87 -8.77
N PRO A 90 -7.12 -5.12 -8.41
CA PRO A 90 -7.28 -4.64 -7.03
C PRO A 90 -7.35 -5.78 -6.03
N TRP A 91 -6.72 -5.58 -4.88
CA TRP A 91 -6.89 -6.43 -3.71
C TRP A 91 -7.57 -5.67 -2.59
N GLY A 92 -8.27 -6.37 -1.71
CA GLY A 92 -8.94 -5.84 -0.54
C GLY A 92 -8.55 -6.62 0.71
N ILE A 93 -8.24 -5.90 1.78
CA ILE A 93 -8.01 -6.45 3.11
C ILE A 93 -9.17 -6.07 4.03
N VAL A 94 -9.64 -7.03 4.82
CA VAL A 94 -10.69 -6.87 5.81
C VAL A 94 -10.10 -7.06 7.19
N ASN A 95 -10.10 -6.03 8.01
CA ASN A 95 -9.58 -6.12 9.37
C ASN A 95 -10.65 -6.63 10.33
N VAL A 96 -10.41 -7.79 10.95
CA VAL A 96 -11.27 -8.38 11.98
C VAL A 96 -10.59 -8.24 13.34
N VAL A 97 -11.24 -7.55 14.27
CA VAL A 97 -10.75 -7.35 15.64
C VAL A 97 -11.77 -7.87 16.62
N SER A 98 -11.37 -8.85 17.44
CA SER A 98 -12.27 -9.48 18.42
C SER A 98 -13.58 -9.96 17.77
N GLY A 99 -13.49 -10.65 16.65
CA GLY A 99 -14.63 -11.21 15.92
C GLY A 99 -15.51 -10.22 15.18
N THR A 100 -15.11 -8.95 15.06
CA THR A 100 -15.90 -7.91 14.39
C THR A 100 -15.06 -7.21 13.33
N VAL A 101 -15.62 -7.05 12.12
CA VAL A 101 -14.96 -6.29 11.05
C VAL A 101 -14.93 -4.80 11.40
N ARG A 102 -13.73 -4.24 11.52
CA ARG A 102 -13.49 -2.82 11.82
C ARG A 102 -13.36 -1.94 10.59
N GLY A 103 -12.94 -2.52 9.47
CA GLY A 103 -12.81 -1.78 8.23
C GLY A 103 -12.37 -2.65 7.06
N MET A 104 -12.38 -2.04 5.88
CA MET A 104 -11.87 -2.63 4.65
C MET A 104 -11.01 -1.62 3.91
N HIS A 105 -9.91 -2.07 3.36
CA HIS A 105 -9.03 -1.26 2.54
C HIS A 105 -8.76 -1.96 1.20
N PHE A 106 -8.93 -1.23 0.10
CA PHE A 106 -8.63 -1.70 -1.25
C PHE A 106 -7.43 -0.95 -1.80
N TRP A 107 -6.52 -1.68 -2.45
CA TRP A 107 -5.35 -1.12 -3.11
C TRP A 107 -5.11 -1.79 -4.47
N GLY A 108 -4.23 -1.21 -5.25
CA GLY A 108 -3.85 -1.63 -6.60
C GLY A 108 -3.84 -0.47 -7.58
N ASP A 109 -2.99 -0.58 -8.57
CA ASP A 109 -2.69 0.52 -9.48
C ASP A 109 -3.84 0.94 -10.40
N SER A 110 -4.83 0.07 -10.60
CA SER A 110 -6.03 0.40 -11.38
C SER A 110 -7.06 1.22 -10.60
N LEU A 111 -6.90 1.34 -9.27
CA LEU A 111 -7.81 2.15 -8.47
C LEU A 111 -7.50 3.65 -8.58
N PRO A 112 -8.52 4.52 -8.47
CA PRO A 112 -8.30 5.96 -8.41
C PRO A 112 -7.53 6.33 -7.13
N VAL A 113 -6.62 7.27 -7.27
CA VAL A 113 -5.86 7.81 -6.13
C VAL A 113 -6.81 8.63 -5.25
N LYS A 114 -6.82 8.32 -3.96
CA LYS A 114 -7.54 9.10 -2.95
C LYS A 114 -6.87 10.46 -2.71
N ASP A 115 -7.48 11.31 -1.89
CA ASP A 115 -6.84 12.55 -1.47
C ASP A 115 -5.52 12.28 -0.76
N LEU A 116 -4.50 13.05 -1.11
CA LEU A 116 -3.14 12.82 -0.61
C LEU A 116 -2.95 13.26 0.84
N ILE A 117 -3.85 14.11 1.37
CA ILE A 117 -3.83 14.65 2.72
C ILE A 117 -4.96 14.02 3.53
N GLY A 118 -4.72 13.76 4.81
CA GLY A 118 -5.74 13.25 5.75
C GLY A 118 -6.00 11.75 5.65
N ARG A 119 -5.12 10.97 4.98
CA ARG A 119 -5.23 9.51 4.89
C ARG A 119 -4.70 8.82 6.13
N GLU A 120 -5.32 7.73 6.52
CA GLU A 120 -4.79 6.80 7.53
C GLU A 120 -3.55 6.07 6.98
N PHE A 121 -2.59 5.83 7.86
CA PHE A 121 -1.38 5.08 7.51
C PHE A 121 -1.70 3.59 7.41
N ILE A 122 -1.41 3.00 6.24
CA ILE A 122 -1.51 1.56 5.98
C ILE A 122 -0.20 1.14 5.34
N HIS A 123 0.58 0.34 6.07
CA HIS A 123 1.83 -0.19 5.54
C HIS A 123 1.60 -0.93 4.22
N GLY A 124 2.48 -0.72 3.26
CA GLY A 124 2.43 -1.37 1.95
C GLY A 124 1.58 -0.66 0.88
N SER A 125 0.64 0.21 1.28
CA SER A 125 -0.21 0.94 0.33
C SER A 125 -0.30 2.43 0.60
N GLN A 126 -0.67 2.85 1.81
CA GLN A 126 -0.80 4.25 2.24
C GLN A 126 0.27 4.63 3.26
N ASP A 127 1.50 4.23 3.04
CA ASP A 127 2.68 4.64 3.80
C ASP A 127 3.44 5.79 3.11
N CYS A 128 4.65 6.10 3.58
CA CYS A 128 5.43 7.20 3.02
C CYS A 128 5.77 6.98 1.53
N TYR A 129 6.18 5.77 1.14
CA TYR A 129 6.48 5.46 -0.26
C TYR A 129 5.20 5.34 -1.11
N GLY A 130 4.13 4.77 -0.56
CA GLY A 130 2.81 4.76 -1.20
C GLY A 130 2.29 6.18 -1.49
N LEU A 131 2.56 7.14 -0.59
CA LEU A 131 2.22 8.55 -0.81
C LEU A 131 3.02 9.16 -1.98
N VAL A 132 4.32 8.84 -2.10
CA VAL A 132 5.16 9.27 -3.24
C VAL A 132 4.60 8.70 -4.54
N ARG A 133 4.31 7.41 -4.61
CA ARG A 133 3.72 6.76 -5.79
C ARG A 133 2.41 7.42 -6.20
N ASP A 134 1.54 7.67 -5.24
CA ASP A 134 0.23 8.27 -5.48
C ASP A 134 0.33 9.73 -5.92
N TYR A 135 1.28 10.49 -5.38
CA TYR A 135 1.56 11.85 -5.83
C TYR A 135 1.99 11.86 -7.30
N TYR A 136 2.96 11.03 -7.66
CA TYR A 136 3.46 10.94 -9.03
C TYR A 136 2.37 10.49 -10.01
N LYS A 137 1.56 9.51 -9.61
CA LYS A 137 0.41 9.07 -10.42
C LYS A 137 -0.63 10.17 -10.61
N LYS A 138 -0.97 10.91 -9.53
CA LYS A 138 -2.04 11.91 -9.54
C LYS A 138 -1.64 13.23 -10.19
N GLU A 139 -0.45 13.73 -9.88
CA GLU A 139 -0.02 15.07 -10.25
C GLU A 139 0.87 15.11 -11.51
N LYS A 140 1.48 13.97 -11.85
CA LYS A 140 2.45 13.88 -12.96
C LYS A 140 2.09 12.81 -14.00
N ASP A 141 1.04 12.01 -13.79
CA ASP A 141 0.67 10.85 -14.61
C ASP A 141 1.80 9.82 -14.78
N ILE A 142 2.63 9.67 -13.74
CA ILE A 142 3.77 8.76 -13.70
C ILE A 142 3.47 7.61 -12.73
N LYS A 143 3.61 6.38 -13.21
CA LYS A 143 3.42 5.17 -12.42
C LYS A 143 4.76 4.65 -11.92
N LEU A 144 5.13 4.98 -10.69
CA LEU A 144 6.34 4.47 -10.06
C LEU A 144 6.19 2.98 -9.67
N LYS A 145 7.30 2.23 -9.75
CA LYS A 145 7.39 0.82 -9.35
C LYS A 145 6.94 0.61 -7.90
N GLN A 146 6.21 -0.46 -7.64
CA GLN A 146 5.88 -0.91 -6.28
C GLN A 146 6.97 -1.87 -5.79
N TYR A 147 7.40 -1.67 -4.54
CA TYR A 147 8.36 -2.53 -3.86
C TYR A 147 7.66 -3.27 -2.72
N PRO A 148 7.52 -4.60 -2.79
CA PRO A 148 7.08 -5.42 -1.68
C PRO A 148 8.06 -5.31 -0.50
N ARG A 149 7.53 -5.17 0.71
CA ARG A 149 8.33 -4.90 1.89
C ARG A 149 7.67 -5.41 3.17
N ASP A 150 8.50 -5.87 4.10
CA ASP A 150 8.06 -6.23 5.43
C ASP A 150 7.79 -4.97 6.26
N ASN A 151 6.96 -5.10 7.30
CA ASN A 151 6.82 -4.03 8.27
C ASN A 151 8.16 -3.87 9.04
N TYR A 152 8.56 -2.62 9.30
CA TYR A 152 9.86 -2.31 9.91
C TYR A 152 11.08 -2.88 9.16
N TRP A 153 10.99 -3.00 7.82
CA TRP A 153 12.05 -3.51 6.94
C TRP A 153 13.44 -2.92 7.23
N TRP A 154 13.51 -1.64 7.64
CA TRP A 154 14.76 -0.95 8.00
C TRP A 154 15.41 -1.46 9.29
N SER A 155 14.67 -2.12 10.17
CA SER A 155 15.18 -2.74 11.40
C SER A 155 15.69 -4.16 11.17
N ASN A 156 15.32 -4.77 10.06
CA ASN A 156 15.64 -6.16 9.70
C ASN A 156 16.71 -6.24 8.59
N GLY A 157 17.53 -5.20 8.45
CA GLY A 157 18.62 -5.16 7.47
C GLY A 157 18.18 -4.81 6.05
N GLY A 158 16.91 -4.47 5.84
CA GLY A 158 16.42 -4.00 4.54
C GLY A 158 16.87 -2.56 4.25
N ASP A 159 17.05 -2.24 2.98
CA ASP A 159 17.36 -0.90 2.47
C ASP A 159 16.50 -0.59 1.23
N LEU A 160 15.19 -0.47 1.46
CA LEU A 160 14.20 -0.22 0.41
C LEU A 160 14.47 1.07 -0.37
N LEU A 161 14.92 2.11 0.33
CA LEU A 161 15.18 3.44 -0.23
C LEU A 161 16.67 3.67 -0.52
N SER A 162 17.38 2.59 -0.86
CA SER A 162 18.79 2.62 -1.26
C SER A 162 19.01 3.40 -2.56
N GLU A 163 20.25 3.76 -2.80
CA GLU A 163 20.65 4.45 -4.03
C GLU A 163 20.35 3.63 -5.29
N GLU A 164 20.50 2.32 -5.23
CA GLU A 164 20.17 1.41 -6.32
C GLU A 164 18.67 1.45 -6.64
N ASN A 165 17.83 1.30 -5.62
CA ASN A 165 16.36 1.27 -5.79
C ASN A 165 15.79 2.59 -6.29
N PHE A 166 16.24 3.73 -5.79
CA PHE A 166 15.72 4.99 -6.31
C PHE A 166 16.22 5.32 -7.72
N LYS A 167 17.46 4.90 -8.09
CA LYS A 167 17.95 5.02 -9.48
C LYS A 167 17.14 4.13 -10.43
N GLU A 168 16.87 2.88 -10.04
CA GLU A 168 16.02 1.96 -10.81
C GLU A 168 14.60 2.54 -11.02
N THR A 169 14.11 3.32 -10.07
CA THR A 169 12.80 3.99 -10.15
C THR A 169 12.84 5.28 -10.99
N GLY A 170 14.00 5.65 -11.54
CA GLY A 170 14.16 6.84 -12.38
C GLY A 170 14.51 8.14 -11.63
N PHE A 171 14.96 8.03 -10.37
CA PHE A 171 15.40 9.18 -9.59
C PHE A 171 16.93 9.33 -9.58
N TYR A 172 17.39 10.56 -9.39
CA TYR A 172 18.79 10.88 -9.15
C TYR A 172 18.93 11.93 -8.06
N LYS A 173 20.10 11.96 -7.42
CA LYS A 173 20.41 12.94 -6.36
C LYS A 173 20.63 14.33 -6.95
N ILE A 174 20.14 15.33 -6.24
CA ILE A 174 20.33 16.75 -6.52
C ILE A 174 20.82 17.50 -5.27
N ASP A 175 21.34 18.70 -5.44
CA ASP A 175 21.63 19.61 -4.33
C ASP A 175 20.34 20.28 -3.82
N SER A 176 20.36 20.71 -2.57
CA SER A 176 19.21 21.39 -1.95
C SER A 176 18.81 22.68 -2.64
N SER A 177 19.73 23.34 -3.33
CA SER A 177 19.49 24.55 -4.13
C SER A 177 18.71 24.30 -5.42
N GLU A 178 18.64 23.04 -5.88
CA GLU A 178 17.93 22.60 -7.07
C GLU A 178 16.52 22.04 -6.79
N LEU A 179 16.10 22.09 -5.49
CA LEU A 179 14.85 21.49 -5.04
C LEU A 179 13.63 22.20 -5.62
N GLU A 180 12.80 21.47 -6.33
CA GLU A 180 11.58 21.95 -6.97
C GLU A 180 10.33 21.19 -6.49
N VAL A 181 9.15 21.75 -6.71
CA VAL A 181 7.88 21.13 -6.36
C VAL A 181 7.72 19.77 -7.07
N GLY A 182 7.49 18.76 -6.26
CA GLY A 182 7.35 17.36 -6.70
C GLY A 182 8.62 16.52 -6.52
N ASP A 183 9.75 17.13 -6.15
CA ASP A 183 10.94 16.38 -5.80
C ASP A 183 10.76 15.60 -4.51
N VAL A 184 11.51 14.51 -4.37
CA VAL A 184 11.42 13.60 -3.22
C VAL A 184 12.56 13.91 -2.25
N ILE A 185 12.25 13.91 -0.97
CA ILE A 185 13.24 14.04 0.09
C ILE A 185 13.28 12.74 0.88
N LEU A 186 14.47 12.20 1.09
CA LEU A 186 14.70 10.99 1.86
C LEU A 186 15.24 11.31 3.24
N PHE A 187 14.75 10.57 4.23
CA PHE A 187 15.09 10.78 5.65
C PHE A 187 15.54 9.49 6.33
N SER A 188 16.42 9.63 7.30
CA SER A 188 16.73 8.59 8.28
C SER A 188 16.20 9.02 9.65
N ILE A 189 15.04 8.46 10.05
CA ILE A 189 14.38 8.83 11.30
C ILE A 189 14.61 7.72 12.32
N ARG A 190 15.53 7.96 13.27
CA ARG A 190 15.90 6.99 14.32
C ARG A 190 16.25 5.60 13.75
N ALA A 191 16.93 5.58 12.61
CA ALA A 191 17.38 4.37 11.93
C ALA A 191 18.78 4.58 11.36
N ASN A 192 19.47 3.49 11.04
CA ASN A 192 20.82 3.52 10.43
C ASN A 192 20.77 3.62 8.90
N VAL A 193 19.59 3.42 8.32
CA VAL A 193 19.33 3.51 6.88
C VAL A 193 18.19 4.48 6.61
N VAL A 194 18.04 4.91 5.36
CA VAL A 194 16.91 5.72 4.93
C VAL A 194 15.61 4.91 5.14
N ASN A 195 14.69 5.45 5.91
CA ASN A 195 13.44 4.74 6.24
C ASN A 195 12.16 5.56 6.04
N HIS A 196 12.29 6.79 5.53
CA HIS A 196 11.16 7.67 5.28
C HIS A 196 11.37 8.52 4.03
N SER A 197 10.27 8.86 3.36
CA SER A 197 10.24 9.73 2.19
C SER A 197 9.13 10.77 2.28
N ALA A 198 9.33 11.91 1.66
CA ALA A 198 8.34 12.98 1.51
C ALA A 198 8.43 13.63 0.13
N ILE A 199 7.38 14.32 -0.27
CA ILE A 199 7.35 15.18 -1.46
C ILE A 199 7.55 16.63 -1.04
N TYR A 200 8.44 17.34 -1.70
CA TYR A 200 8.52 18.79 -1.57
C TYR A 200 7.36 19.45 -2.32
N ILE A 201 6.58 20.26 -1.65
CA ILE A 201 5.37 20.90 -2.20
C ILE A 201 5.48 22.42 -2.35
N GLY A 202 6.71 22.94 -2.24
CA GLY A 202 7.00 24.39 -2.32
C GLY A 202 6.89 25.10 -0.96
N ASN A 203 7.26 26.37 -0.94
CA ASN A 203 7.17 27.24 0.24
C ASN A 203 7.83 26.69 1.52
N GLY A 204 8.85 25.83 1.37
CA GLY A 204 9.49 25.20 2.52
C GLY A 204 8.64 24.14 3.23
N GLU A 205 7.66 23.57 2.54
CA GLU A 205 6.79 22.50 3.07
C GLU A 205 7.01 21.16 2.38
N VAL A 206 6.78 20.10 3.12
CA VAL A 206 6.77 18.72 2.64
C VAL A 206 5.40 18.07 2.88
N LEU A 207 4.99 17.23 1.97
CA LEU A 207 3.87 16.31 2.12
C LEU A 207 4.40 14.93 2.43
N HIS A 208 4.01 14.35 3.56
CA HIS A 208 4.50 13.04 3.98
C HIS A 208 3.48 12.25 4.81
N HIS A 209 3.80 10.99 5.07
CA HIS A 209 2.95 10.08 5.82
C HIS A 209 3.75 9.26 6.82
N LEU A 210 3.63 9.59 8.09
CA LEU A 210 4.27 8.86 9.20
C LEU A 210 3.30 7.84 9.80
N SER A 211 3.84 6.74 10.30
CA SER A 211 3.08 5.74 11.04
C SER A 211 2.31 6.36 12.21
N LYS A 212 1.11 5.88 12.46
CA LYS A 212 0.18 6.34 13.50
C LYS A 212 -0.27 7.81 13.37
N ARG A 213 -0.15 8.40 12.19
CA ARG A 213 -0.61 9.76 11.89
C ARG A 213 -1.31 9.80 10.54
N LEU A 214 -2.16 10.78 10.35
CA LEU A 214 -2.69 11.09 9.02
C LEU A 214 -1.60 11.73 8.15
N SER A 215 -1.66 11.46 6.84
CA SER A 215 -0.82 12.16 5.86
C SER A 215 -1.07 13.66 5.90
N ARG A 216 -0.02 14.48 5.86
CA ARG A 216 -0.13 15.92 6.07
C ARG A 216 1.04 16.72 5.51
N ARG A 217 0.85 18.02 5.46
CA ARG A 217 1.90 19.00 5.18
C ARG A 217 2.59 19.39 6.47
N GLU A 218 3.90 19.52 6.42
CA GLU A 218 4.71 20.06 7.53
C GLU A 218 5.87 20.90 6.97
N PRO A 219 6.33 21.92 7.75
CA PRO A 219 7.53 22.68 7.35
C PRO A 219 8.76 21.81 7.29
N ILE A 220 9.54 21.90 6.21
CA ILE A 220 10.76 21.08 6.00
C ILE A 220 11.79 21.27 7.10
N HIS A 221 11.91 22.48 7.64
CA HIS A 221 12.96 22.83 8.60
C HIS A 221 12.90 22.02 9.90
N ILE A 222 11.72 21.53 10.30
CA ILE A 222 11.59 20.67 11.50
C ILE A 222 12.21 19.28 11.29
N TRP A 223 12.46 18.91 10.04
CA TRP A 223 12.99 17.63 9.60
C TRP A 223 14.47 17.68 9.21
N ASN A 224 15.09 18.87 9.15
CA ASN A 224 16.46 19.08 8.62
C ASN A 224 17.48 18.07 9.14
N LYS A 225 17.45 17.76 10.44
CA LYS A 225 18.41 16.82 11.06
C LYS A 225 18.27 15.36 10.62
N TYR A 226 17.19 15.03 9.94
CA TYR A 226 16.91 13.68 9.45
C TYR A 226 17.08 13.55 7.94
N ILE A 227 17.25 14.66 7.21
CA ILE A 227 17.41 14.66 5.75
C ILE A 227 18.72 13.96 5.39
N VAL A 228 18.62 13.01 4.45
CA VAL A 228 19.77 12.28 3.89
C VAL A 228 20.11 12.81 2.51
N CYS A 229 19.11 12.95 1.62
CA CYS A 229 19.31 13.49 0.28
C CYS A 229 18.01 13.99 -0.33
N PHE A 230 18.15 14.73 -1.42
CA PHE A 230 17.08 15.21 -2.29
C PHE A 230 17.17 14.47 -3.62
N LEU A 231 16.03 14.11 -4.17
CA LEU A 231 15.91 13.32 -5.38
C LEU A 231 15.00 14.00 -6.39
N LYS A 232 15.45 14.07 -7.63
CA LYS A 232 14.66 14.53 -8.77
C LYS A 232 14.37 13.37 -9.71
N TYR A 233 13.17 13.33 -10.26
CA TYR A 233 12.78 12.34 -11.25
C TYR A 233 13.18 12.81 -12.65
N LYS A 234 13.89 11.96 -13.40
CA LYS A 234 14.27 12.26 -14.79
C LYS A 234 13.57 11.38 -15.83
N GLY A 235 12.79 10.40 -15.36
CA GLY A 235 12.25 9.34 -16.20
C GLY A 235 13.17 8.11 -16.31
N GLU A 236 12.64 7.05 -16.88
CA GLU A 236 13.38 5.84 -17.24
C GLU A 236 14.21 6.07 -18.51
#